data_2cc41162fccebb71c41b16b3e7756a7a
#
_entry.id   2cc41162fccebb71c41b16b3e7756a7a
#
_cell.length_a   1.000
_cell.length_b   1.000
_cell.length_c   1.000
_cell.angle_alpha   90.00
_cell.angle_beta   90.00
_cell.angle_gamma   90.00
#
_symmetry.space_group_name_H-M   'P 1'
#
loop_
_entity.id
_entity.type
_entity.pdbx_description
1 polymer ?
#
loop_
_entity_poly.entity_id
_entity_poly.type
_entity_poly.pdbx_seq_one_letter_code
_entity_poly.pdbx_strand_id
1 'polypeptide(L)'
;RNPIMTDADMAMKMDPSYRKISEKFRKDHGYMTDSFTRAWFKLTHRDMGARKHYIGPDAPKEDLIWQDPVPKGKKSFSVTKAKNLIEATGLKNSDLISTAWDSARTYRRTDKRGGANGARISLLPQKKWEGNEPARLNKVIGKLEKVAKKVKASLADIIVLAGNVGLEKSIKKAGFKINVPFTPGRGDATQDQTDIDSFKVLEPLSDAFRNWQKEEYAVHPEEMMLDRASLMNLSAKEMTVLIGGMRVLDTNYGGTKHGVFTNKPGVMTNDFFVNLTDMKFVWKPLGKNLYEIVDRKSKKNKFTATRVDLVFGSNSILRSYAEVYAQDDNQEKFIKDFVEVWTKIMNADR
;
A
#
# COMPACT_ATOMS: atom_id res chain seq x y z
N ARG A 1 -11.96 -41.28 -37.77
CA ARG A 1 -12.32 -40.77 -36.44
C ARG A 1 -13.07 -39.45 -36.64
N ASN A 2 -14.25 -39.28 -36.04
CA ASN A 2 -14.94 -37.99 -36.08
C ASN A 2 -14.18 -37.00 -35.24
N PRO A 3 -14.06 -35.73 -35.69
CA PRO A 3 -13.46 -34.67 -34.86
C PRO A 3 -14.31 -34.48 -33.61
N ILE A 4 -13.65 -34.37 -32.44
CA ILE A 4 -14.28 -34.07 -31.16
C ILE A 4 -14.09 -32.61 -30.88
N MET A 5 -15.18 -31.94 -30.51
CA MET A 5 -15.19 -30.53 -30.12
C MET A 5 -15.71 -30.41 -28.68
N THR A 6 -15.10 -29.54 -27.92
CA THR A 6 -15.59 -29.19 -26.56
C THR A 6 -16.71 -28.16 -26.65
N ASP A 7 -17.44 -27.95 -25.54
CA ASP A 7 -18.45 -26.87 -25.44
C ASP A 7 -17.81 -25.49 -25.66
N ALA A 8 -16.55 -25.29 -25.21
CA ALA A 8 -15.80 -24.08 -25.46
C ALA A 8 -15.54 -23.84 -26.97
N ASP A 9 -15.21 -24.88 -27.73
CA ASP A 9 -15.05 -24.79 -29.17
C ASP A 9 -16.38 -24.45 -29.85
N MET A 10 -17.47 -25.08 -29.40
CA MET A 10 -18.80 -24.83 -29.94
C MET A 10 -19.30 -23.43 -29.61
N ALA A 11 -18.92 -22.85 -28.46
CA ALA A 11 -19.26 -21.48 -28.09
C ALA A 11 -18.76 -20.47 -29.13
N MET A 12 -17.59 -20.69 -29.76
CA MET A 12 -17.08 -19.81 -30.82
C MET A 12 -18.05 -19.67 -32.01
N LYS A 13 -18.94 -20.64 -32.20
CA LYS A 13 -19.95 -20.66 -33.25
C LYS A 13 -21.35 -20.32 -32.75
N MET A 14 -21.70 -20.80 -31.55
CA MET A 14 -23.08 -20.77 -31.02
C MET A 14 -23.40 -19.51 -30.22
N ASP A 15 -22.43 -18.98 -29.47
CA ASP A 15 -22.62 -17.72 -28.75
C ASP A 15 -22.57 -16.52 -29.73
N PRO A 16 -23.57 -15.64 -29.74
CA PRO A 16 -23.63 -14.54 -30.71
C PRO A 16 -22.46 -13.56 -30.61
N SER A 17 -21.89 -13.34 -29.44
CA SER A 17 -20.76 -12.44 -29.24
C SER A 17 -19.46 -13.02 -29.77
N TYR A 18 -19.19 -14.28 -29.46
CA TYR A 18 -18.03 -15.01 -30.01
C TYR A 18 -18.16 -15.25 -31.51
N ARG A 19 -19.34 -15.63 -31.98
CA ARG A 19 -19.59 -15.85 -33.41
C ARG A 19 -19.27 -14.62 -34.26
N LYS A 20 -19.66 -13.43 -33.82
CA LYS A 20 -19.34 -12.17 -34.51
C LYS A 20 -17.85 -11.98 -34.67
N ILE A 21 -17.06 -12.32 -33.64
CA ILE A 21 -15.59 -12.22 -33.68
C ILE A 21 -15.02 -13.31 -34.60
N SER A 22 -15.49 -14.55 -34.50
CA SER A 22 -15.04 -15.66 -35.34
C SER A 22 -15.30 -15.43 -36.82
N GLU A 23 -16.45 -14.87 -37.17
CA GLU A 23 -16.79 -14.49 -38.56
C GLU A 23 -15.87 -13.36 -39.08
N LYS A 24 -15.50 -12.40 -38.22
CA LYS A 24 -14.53 -11.35 -38.59
C LYS A 24 -13.14 -11.96 -38.84
N PHE A 25 -12.68 -12.85 -37.95
CA PHE A 25 -11.41 -13.55 -38.09
C PHE A 25 -11.36 -14.37 -39.40
N ARG A 26 -12.47 -15.05 -39.74
CA ARG A 26 -12.57 -15.80 -41.00
C ARG A 26 -12.46 -14.91 -42.22
N LYS A 27 -12.99 -13.69 -42.18
CA LYS A 27 -12.98 -12.74 -43.30
C LYS A 27 -11.65 -11.97 -43.43
N ASP A 28 -11.00 -11.73 -42.30
CA ASP A 28 -9.77 -10.91 -42.22
C ASP A 28 -8.69 -11.67 -41.43
N HIS A 29 -7.83 -12.37 -42.15
CA HIS A 29 -6.73 -13.13 -41.55
C HIS A 29 -5.68 -12.23 -40.90
N GLY A 30 -5.41 -11.03 -41.46
CA GLY A 30 -4.50 -10.06 -40.86
C GLY A 30 -4.96 -9.59 -39.50
N TYR A 31 -6.26 -9.28 -39.39
CA TYR A 31 -6.88 -8.92 -38.11
C TYR A 31 -6.82 -10.08 -37.10
N MET A 32 -7.04 -11.32 -37.51
CA MET A 32 -6.92 -12.49 -36.65
C MET A 32 -5.49 -12.63 -36.13
N THR A 33 -4.50 -12.52 -36.97
CA THR A 33 -3.07 -12.65 -36.61
C THR A 33 -2.65 -11.56 -35.61
N ASP A 34 -3.01 -10.30 -35.90
CA ASP A 34 -2.71 -9.20 -34.94
C ASP A 34 -3.40 -9.40 -33.59
N SER A 35 -4.68 -9.76 -33.62
CA SER A 35 -5.44 -10.01 -32.38
C SER A 35 -4.85 -11.16 -31.55
N PHE A 36 -4.46 -12.26 -32.21
CA PHE A 36 -3.81 -13.38 -31.56
C PHE A 36 -2.45 -12.99 -30.98
N THR A 37 -1.63 -12.28 -31.73
CA THR A 37 -0.31 -11.83 -31.28
C THR A 37 -0.41 -10.93 -30.05
N ARG A 38 -1.37 -10.00 -30.04
CA ARG A 38 -1.63 -9.11 -28.88
C ARG A 38 -2.12 -9.89 -27.67
N ALA A 39 -3.02 -10.85 -27.87
CA ALA A 39 -3.52 -11.70 -26.79
C ALA A 39 -2.41 -12.60 -26.21
N TRP A 40 -1.59 -13.20 -27.07
CA TRP A 40 -0.43 -14.00 -26.68
C TRP A 40 0.60 -13.18 -25.91
N PHE A 41 0.92 -11.98 -26.39
CA PHE A 41 1.82 -11.06 -25.69
C PHE A 41 1.29 -10.70 -24.31
N LYS A 42 0.00 -10.38 -24.20
CA LYS A 42 -0.64 -10.10 -22.90
C LYS A 42 -0.56 -11.31 -21.95
N LEU A 43 -0.88 -12.51 -22.45
CA LEU A 43 -0.86 -13.73 -21.65
C LEU A 43 0.53 -14.02 -21.06
N THR A 44 1.57 -13.88 -21.90
CA THR A 44 2.95 -14.27 -21.53
C THR A 44 3.74 -13.18 -20.80
N HIS A 45 3.25 -11.93 -20.75
CA HIS A 45 3.99 -10.80 -20.15
C HIS A 45 3.22 -10.06 -19.07
N ARG A 46 2.03 -10.53 -18.69
CA ARG A 46 1.16 -9.83 -17.74
C ARG A 46 1.78 -9.66 -16.36
N ASP A 47 2.67 -10.55 -15.96
CA ASP A 47 3.40 -10.54 -14.69
C ASP A 47 4.72 -9.74 -14.73
N MET A 48 5.08 -9.16 -15.86
CA MET A 48 6.29 -8.36 -16.01
C MET A 48 6.11 -6.88 -15.61
N GLY A 49 4.88 -6.43 -15.44
CA GLY A 49 4.56 -5.04 -15.12
C GLY A 49 4.70 -4.10 -16.31
N ALA A 50 5.02 -2.84 -16.02
CA ALA A 50 5.14 -1.80 -17.04
C ALA A 50 6.33 -2.05 -17.98
N ARG A 51 6.22 -1.54 -19.21
CA ARG A 51 7.24 -1.67 -20.27
C ARG A 51 8.67 -1.31 -19.84
N LYS A 52 8.85 -0.40 -18.88
CA LYS A 52 10.17 -0.06 -18.32
C LYS A 52 10.96 -1.24 -17.72
N HIS A 53 10.29 -2.36 -17.43
CA HIS A 53 10.91 -3.57 -16.92
C HIS A 53 11.38 -4.53 -18.02
N TYR A 54 11.02 -4.28 -19.29
CA TYR A 54 11.44 -5.09 -20.41
C TYR A 54 12.85 -4.69 -20.85
N ILE A 55 13.65 -5.68 -21.18
CA ILE A 55 15.03 -5.51 -21.63
C ILE A 55 15.23 -6.17 -22.99
N GLY A 56 16.17 -5.64 -23.76
CA GLY A 56 16.53 -6.17 -25.08
C GLY A 56 15.94 -5.39 -26.25
N PRO A 57 16.45 -5.66 -27.47
CA PRO A 57 16.10 -4.91 -28.67
C PRO A 57 14.66 -5.18 -29.15
N ASP A 58 14.11 -6.34 -28.82
CA ASP A 58 12.78 -6.79 -29.25
C ASP A 58 11.66 -6.33 -28.31
N ALA A 59 11.99 -5.59 -27.24
CA ALA A 59 11.00 -5.04 -26.32
C ALA A 59 10.02 -4.13 -27.08
N PRO A 60 8.69 -4.39 -27.04
CA PRO A 60 7.71 -3.58 -27.73
C PRO A 60 7.79 -2.11 -27.32
N LYS A 61 7.62 -1.20 -28.28
CA LYS A 61 7.68 0.25 -28.03
C LYS A 61 6.33 0.83 -27.60
N GLU A 62 5.25 0.11 -27.81
CA GLU A 62 3.90 0.52 -27.44
C GLU A 62 3.65 0.32 -25.93
N ASP A 63 3.03 1.29 -25.28
CA ASP A 63 2.51 1.16 -23.91
C ASP A 63 1.05 0.69 -23.99
N LEU A 64 0.77 -0.52 -23.51
CA LEU A 64 -0.57 -1.09 -23.51
C LEU A 64 -1.27 -0.82 -22.16
N ILE A 65 -2.58 -0.60 -22.21
CA ILE A 65 -3.37 -0.23 -21.02
C ILE A 65 -3.22 -1.23 -19.84
N TRP A 66 -3.14 -2.52 -20.16
CA TRP A 66 -2.99 -3.58 -19.17
C TRP A 66 -1.60 -3.63 -18.48
N GLN A 67 -0.63 -2.86 -19.00
CA GLN A 67 0.69 -2.68 -18.40
C GLN A 67 0.73 -1.56 -17.36
N ASP A 68 -0.40 -0.95 -17.04
CA ASP A 68 -0.55 0.18 -16.12
C ASP A 68 0.40 1.35 -16.48
N PRO A 69 0.37 1.87 -17.72
CA PRO A 69 1.32 2.86 -18.18
C PRO A 69 1.26 4.15 -17.35
N VAL A 70 2.44 4.70 -17.04
CA VAL A 70 2.56 5.97 -16.33
C VAL A 70 3.49 6.89 -17.11
N PRO A 71 3.09 8.13 -17.43
CA PRO A 71 3.96 9.11 -18.04
C PRO A 71 5.19 9.40 -17.17
N LYS A 72 6.30 9.76 -17.81
CA LYS A 72 7.50 10.17 -17.08
C LYS A 72 7.21 11.42 -16.24
N GLY A 73 7.50 11.37 -14.96
CA GLY A 73 7.40 12.50 -14.06
C GLY A 73 8.58 13.47 -14.19
N LYS A 74 8.38 14.69 -13.71
CA LYS A 74 9.45 15.70 -13.63
C LYS A 74 10.34 15.40 -12.43
N LYS A 75 11.66 15.40 -12.64
CA LYS A 75 12.64 15.18 -11.57
C LYS A 75 13.07 16.48 -10.86
N SER A 76 12.78 17.63 -11.45
CA SER A 76 13.21 18.94 -10.94
C SER A 76 12.02 19.78 -10.46
N PHE A 77 11.91 19.94 -9.16
CA PHE A 77 11.07 20.93 -8.48
C PHE A 77 11.67 21.23 -7.10
N SER A 78 11.26 22.34 -6.48
CA SER A 78 11.75 22.69 -5.15
C SER A 78 11.08 21.83 -4.08
N VAL A 79 11.79 20.80 -3.60
CA VAL A 79 11.33 19.92 -2.52
C VAL A 79 11.07 20.70 -1.24
N THR A 80 11.96 21.67 -0.89
CA THR A 80 11.78 22.51 0.29
C THR A 80 10.50 23.35 0.20
N LYS A 81 10.24 24.00 -0.95
CA LYS A 81 9.01 24.74 -1.17
C LYS A 81 7.78 23.84 -1.07
N ALA A 82 7.86 22.62 -1.62
CA ALA A 82 6.78 21.63 -1.55
C ALA A 82 6.50 21.21 -0.10
N LYS A 83 7.53 20.89 0.70
CA LYS A 83 7.39 20.56 2.13
C LYS A 83 6.69 21.70 2.89
N ASN A 84 7.13 22.95 2.71
CA ASN A 84 6.52 24.10 3.37
C ASN A 84 5.04 24.29 2.98
N LEU A 85 4.70 24.08 1.71
CA LEU A 85 3.32 24.17 1.24
C LEU A 85 2.45 23.01 1.78
N ILE A 86 3.00 21.78 1.88
CA ILE A 86 2.32 20.65 2.51
C ILE A 86 2.02 20.96 3.97
N GLU A 87 3.00 21.47 4.72
CA GLU A 87 2.82 21.89 6.11
C GLU A 87 1.73 22.95 6.27
N ALA A 88 1.73 23.96 5.39
CA ALA A 88 0.74 25.02 5.38
C ALA A 88 -0.69 24.56 5.07
N THR A 89 -0.88 23.29 4.59
CA THR A 89 -2.24 22.74 4.40
C THR A 89 -3.00 22.54 5.70
N GLY A 90 -2.32 22.42 6.84
CA GLY A 90 -2.90 22.11 8.13
C GLY A 90 -3.52 20.71 8.23
N LEU A 91 -3.16 19.78 7.33
CA LEU A 91 -3.60 18.37 7.40
C LEU A 91 -2.92 17.68 8.58
N LYS A 92 -3.63 16.70 9.18
CA LYS A 92 -3.06 15.87 10.25
C LYS A 92 -1.91 15.01 9.71
N ASN A 93 -0.87 14.80 10.53
CA ASN A 93 0.25 13.93 10.14
C ASN A 93 -0.23 12.52 9.82
N SER A 94 -1.16 11.96 10.61
CA SER A 94 -1.74 10.64 10.35
C SER A 94 -2.44 10.57 8.99
N ASP A 95 -3.17 11.62 8.57
CA ASP A 95 -3.84 11.65 7.27
C ASP A 95 -2.84 11.67 6.11
N LEU A 96 -1.72 12.41 6.25
CA LEU A 96 -0.65 12.47 5.26
C LEU A 96 0.04 11.12 5.12
N ILE A 97 0.40 10.50 6.26
CA ILE A 97 1.06 9.18 6.31
C ILE A 97 0.14 8.10 5.74
N SER A 98 -1.13 8.06 6.18
CA SER A 98 -2.11 7.08 5.68
C SER A 98 -2.35 7.20 4.18
N THR A 99 -2.38 8.43 3.63
CA THR A 99 -2.60 8.62 2.19
C THR A 99 -1.41 8.12 1.37
N ALA A 100 -0.18 8.38 1.81
CA ALA A 100 1.02 7.87 1.16
C ALA A 100 1.10 6.33 1.26
N TRP A 101 0.79 5.79 2.42
CA TRP A 101 0.69 4.34 2.64
C TRP A 101 -0.35 3.70 1.73
N ASP A 102 -1.58 4.22 1.69
CA ASP A 102 -2.67 3.70 0.87
C ASP A 102 -2.34 3.74 -0.63
N SER A 103 -1.55 4.72 -1.06
CA SER A 103 -1.04 4.79 -2.44
C SER A 103 -0.03 3.68 -2.72
N ALA A 104 0.93 3.46 -1.81
CA ALA A 104 2.07 2.57 -2.03
C ALA A 104 1.76 1.10 -1.73
N ARG A 105 0.90 0.79 -0.76
CA ARG A 105 0.60 -0.58 -0.28
C ARG A 105 -0.05 -1.49 -1.32
N THR A 106 -0.50 -0.94 -2.45
CA THR A 106 -1.06 -1.72 -3.56
C THR A 106 0.00 -2.46 -4.37
N TYR A 107 1.28 -2.15 -4.19
CA TYR A 107 2.36 -2.77 -4.93
C TYR A 107 2.42 -4.28 -4.69
N ARG A 108 2.62 -5.02 -5.79
CA ARG A 108 2.84 -6.47 -5.79
C ARG A 108 4.12 -6.79 -6.56
N ARG A 109 5.09 -7.39 -5.87
CA ARG A 109 6.37 -7.76 -6.50
C ARG A 109 6.23 -8.87 -7.54
N THR A 110 5.16 -9.66 -7.45
CA THR A 110 4.92 -10.83 -8.30
C THR A 110 4.61 -10.45 -9.75
N ASP A 111 3.87 -9.35 -9.95
CA ASP A 111 3.50 -8.83 -11.27
C ASP A 111 3.90 -7.36 -11.45
N LYS A 112 4.60 -6.77 -10.48
CA LYS A 112 5.10 -5.38 -10.47
C LYS A 112 4.01 -4.34 -10.73
N ARG A 113 2.78 -4.65 -10.35
CA ARG A 113 1.62 -3.76 -10.47
C ARG A 113 1.34 -3.02 -9.16
N GLY A 114 0.60 -1.93 -9.24
CA GLY A 114 0.29 -1.07 -8.11
C GLY A 114 1.45 -0.15 -7.75
N GLY A 115 1.41 0.37 -6.51
CA GLY A 115 2.41 1.29 -6.00
C GLY A 115 2.04 2.77 -6.10
N ALA A 116 2.92 3.64 -5.64
CA ALA A 116 2.67 5.08 -5.52
C ALA A 116 2.78 5.83 -6.86
N ASN A 117 3.49 5.26 -7.85
CA ASN A 117 3.67 5.89 -9.15
C ASN A 117 2.35 5.88 -9.93
N GLY A 118 2.04 6.99 -10.59
CA GLY A 118 0.78 7.15 -11.32
C GLY A 118 -0.32 7.84 -10.53
N ALA A 119 -0.17 8.05 -9.22
CA ALA A 119 -1.20 8.65 -8.36
C ALA A 119 -2.61 8.04 -8.53
N ARG A 120 -2.70 6.75 -8.87
CA ARG A 120 -3.99 6.07 -9.16
C ARG A 120 -4.94 6.05 -7.97
N ILE A 121 -4.44 6.32 -6.78
CA ILE A 121 -5.27 6.54 -5.59
C ILE A 121 -6.28 7.71 -5.79
N SER A 122 -6.00 8.64 -6.70
CA SER A 122 -6.90 9.74 -7.07
C SER A 122 -7.89 9.37 -8.19
N LEU A 123 -7.75 8.18 -8.80
CA LEU A 123 -8.50 7.69 -9.95
C LEU A 123 -9.41 6.50 -9.58
N LEU A 124 -10.39 6.20 -10.41
CA LEU A 124 -11.16 4.95 -10.28
C LEU A 124 -10.33 3.75 -10.74
N PRO A 125 -10.46 2.57 -10.10
CA PRO A 125 -11.37 2.27 -8.99
C PRO A 125 -10.80 2.65 -7.61
N GLN A 126 -9.50 2.85 -7.47
CA GLN A 126 -8.76 2.97 -6.20
C GLN A 126 -9.28 4.10 -5.30
N LYS A 127 -9.72 5.21 -5.91
CA LYS A 127 -10.31 6.36 -5.19
C LYS A 127 -11.53 5.99 -4.34
N LYS A 128 -12.26 4.94 -4.72
CA LYS A 128 -13.50 4.49 -4.05
C LYS A 128 -13.29 3.28 -3.14
N TRP A 129 -12.10 2.71 -3.08
CA TRP A 129 -11.85 1.57 -2.20
C TRP A 129 -12.07 1.93 -0.74
N GLU A 130 -12.83 1.09 -0.05
CA GLU A 130 -13.22 1.31 1.34
C GLU A 130 -12.00 1.51 2.25
N GLY A 131 -10.99 0.65 2.14
CA GLY A 131 -9.78 0.71 2.95
C GLY A 131 -8.97 2.02 2.82
N ASN A 132 -9.25 2.84 1.79
CA ASN A 132 -8.64 4.15 1.62
C ASN A 132 -9.41 5.28 2.31
N GLU A 133 -10.57 4.99 2.93
CA GLU A 133 -11.43 5.99 3.57
C GLU A 133 -11.76 7.16 2.62
N PRO A 134 -12.64 6.97 1.61
CA PRO A 134 -12.82 7.92 0.51
C PRO A 134 -13.10 9.38 0.92
N ALA A 135 -13.78 9.61 2.03
CA ALA A 135 -14.06 10.96 2.53
C ALA A 135 -12.77 11.66 3.00
N ARG A 136 -11.94 10.97 3.80
CA ARG A 136 -10.62 11.42 4.23
C ARG A 136 -9.71 11.64 3.02
N LEU A 137 -9.64 10.63 2.14
CA LEU A 137 -8.79 10.64 0.95
C LEU A 137 -9.09 11.84 0.05
N ASN A 138 -10.37 12.09 -0.29
CA ASN A 138 -10.76 13.21 -1.15
C ASN A 138 -10.35 14.56 -0.57
N LYS A 139 -10.49 14.74 0.76
CA LYS A 139 -10.05 15.96 1.45
C LYS A 139 -8.53 16.17 1.33
N VAL A 140 -7.74 15.09 1.52
CA VAL A 140 -6.28 15.15 1.45
C VAL A 140 -5.84 15.41 0.01
N ILE A 141 -6.31 14.62 -0.95
CA ILE A 141 -5.96 14.74 -2.37
C ILE A 141 -6.28 16.15 -2.88
N GLY A 142 -7.45 16.70 -2.61
CA GLY A 142 -7.82 18.04 -3.08
C GLY A 142 -6.91 19.16 -2.57
N LYS A 143 -6.27 18.97 -1.39
CA LYS A 143 -5.24 19.91 -0.91
C LYS A 143 -3.87 19.64 -1.57
N LEU A 144 -3.48 18.38 -1.72
CA LEU A 144 -2.19 18.00 -2.31
C LEU A 144 -2.11 18.34 -3.81
N GLU A 145 -3.20 18.23 -4.56
CA GLU A 145 -3.30 18.69 -5.96
C GLU A 145 -2.95 20.19 -6.10
N LYS A 146 -3.43 21.01 -5.17
CA LYS A 146 -3.09 22.45 -5.16
C LYS A 146 -1.61 22.69 -4.91
N VAL A 147 -0.99 21.88 -4.05
CA VAL A 147 0.47 21.92 -3.83
C VAL A 147 1.22 21.49 -5.09
N ALA A 148 0.83 20.35 -5.68
CA ALA A 148 1.44 19.81 -6.90
C ALA A 148 1.46 20.85 -8.03
N LYS A 149 0.31 21.52 -8.28
CA LYS A 149 0.19 22.60 -9.27
C LYS A 149 1.14 23.78 -8.97
N LYS A 150 1.21 24.21 -7.69
CA LYS A 150 2.07 25.36 -7.30
C LYS A 150 3.56 25.11 -7.48
N VAL A 151 4.02 23.88 -7.29
CA VAL A 151 5.44 23.51 -7.44
C VAL A 151 5.74 22.86 -8.79
N LYS A 152 4.73 22.65 -9.63
CA LYS A 152 4.83 22.00 -10.94
C LYS A 152 5.40 20.57 -10.85
N ALA A 153 5.06 19.85 -9.77
CA ALA A 153 5.38 18.43 -9.55
C ALA A 153 4.18 17.54 -9.87
N SER A 154 4.40 16.23 -10.00
CA SER A 154 3.32 15.25 -10.08
C SER A 154 2.59 15.13 -8.73
N LEU A 155 1.31 14.77 -8.77
CA LEU A 155 0.55 14.45 -7.57
C LEU A 155 1.15 13.23 -6.86
N ALA A 156 1.62 12.23 -7.60
CA ALA A 156 2.28 11.04 -7.06
C ALA A 156 3.50 11.39 -6.20
N ASP A 157 4.37 12.28 -6.67
CA ASP A 157 5.51 12.75 -5.88
C ASP A 157 5.06 13.54 -4.65
N ILE A 158 4.02 14.36 -4.77
CA ILE A 158 3.52 15.16 -3.64
C ILE A 158 2.85 14.30 -2.60
N ILE A 159 2.15 13.21 -2.97
CA ILE A 159 1.58 12.25 -2.02
C ILE A 159 2.68 11.58 -1.19
N VAL A 160 3.71 11.07 -1.82
CA VAL A 160 4.85 10.44 -1.12
C VAL A 160 5.57 11.45 -0.24
N LEU A 161 5.85 12.64 -0.77
CA LEU A 161 6.51 13.71 0.00
C LEU A 161 5.66 14.14 1.20
N ALA A 162 4.33 14.15 1.08
CA ALA A 162 3.42 14.47 2.16
C ALA A 162 3.49 13.43 3.30
N GLY A 163 3.55 12.14 2.97
CA GLY A 163 3.82 11.08 3.95
C GLY A 163 5.14 11.31 4.68
N ASN A 164 6.20 11.64 3.95
CA ASN A 164 7.51 11.94 4.53
C ASN A 164 7.46 13.15 5.48
N VAL A 165 6.76 14.22 5.10
CA VAL A 165 6.56 15.40 5.97
C VAL A 165 5.83 15.04 7.26
N GLY A 166 4.77 14.21 7.16
CA GLY A 166 4.04 13.73 8.35
C GLY A 166 4.94 12.92 9.28
N LEU A 167 5.78 12.05 8.70
CA LEU A 167 6.71 11.21 9.44
C LEU A 167 7.84 12.04 10.09
N GLU A 168 8.48 12.94 9.34
CA GLU A 168 9.52 13.86 9.86
C GLU A 168 9.01 14.69 11.05
N LYS A 169 7.78 15.19 10.98
CA LYS A 169 7.15 15.90 12.10
C LYS A 169 6.93 15.01 13.32
N SER A 170 6.53 13.77 13.11
CA SER A 170 6.32 12.81 14.20
C SER A 170 7.64 12.40 14.86
N ILE A 171 8.70 12.24 14.07
CA ILE A 171 10.07 11.98 14.54
C ILE A 171 10.61 13.18 15.33
N LYS A 172 10.41 14.40 14.82
CA LYS A 172 10.82 15.63 15.51
C LYS A 172 10.14 15.80 16.88
N LYS A 173 8.85 15.42 16.98
CA LYS A 173 8.12 15.42 18.25
C LYS A 173 8.69 14.42 19.25
N ALA A 174 9.31 13.34 18.79
CA ALA A 174 10.00 12.36 19.62
C ALA A 174 11.41 12.82 20.06
N GLY A 175 11.87 13.99 19.61
CA GLY A 175 13.18 14.57 19.96
C GLY A 175 14.31 14.25 18.97
N PHE A 176 14.03 13.57 17.87
CA PHE A 176 15.04 13.16 16.88
C PHE A 176 15.04 14.08 15.66
N LYS A 177 16.20 14.18 15.00
CA LYS A 177 16.39 14.90 13.73
C LYS A 177 16.84 13.93 12.65
N ILE A 178 15.88 13.20 12.08
CA ILE A 178 16.11 12.23 11.02
C ILE A 178 15.31 12.67 9.79
N ASN A 179 15.98 12.85 8.66
CA ASN A 179 15.34 13.16 7.39
C ASN A 179 14.84 11.85 6.74
N VAL A 180 13.65 11.89 6.15
CA VAL A 180 13.12 10.80 5.37
C VAL A 180 13.54 10.97 3.92
N PRO A 181 14.29 10.02 3.33
CA PRO A 181 14.75 10.10 1.95
C PRO A 181 13.59 10.25 0.97
N PHE A 182 13.76 11.13 -0.02
CA PHE A 182 12.78 11.34 -1.07
C PHE A 182 13.45 11.36 -2.45
N THR A 183 12.91 10.55 -3.36
CA THR A 183 13.36 10.49 -4.75
C THR A 183 12.24 10.99 -5.66
N PRO A 184 12.39 12.13 -6.35
CA PRO A 184 11.38 12.68 -7.27
C PRO A 184 11.36 11.91 -8.61
N GLY A 185 10.32 12.15 -9.42
CA GLY A 185 10.20 11.67 -10.79
C GLY A 185 9.11 10.65 -11.03
N ARG A 186 8.16 10.50 -10.09
CA ARG A 186 6.90 9.80 -10.36
C ARG A 186 6.06 10.63 -11.31
N GLY A 187 5.33 9.95 -12.20
CA GLY A 187 4.34 10.58 -13.08
C GLY A 187 2.92 10.40 -12.54
N ASP A 188 1.97 11.10 -13.14
CA ASP A 188 0.56 10.92 -12.86
C ASP A 188 -0.09 10.21 -14.06
N ALA A 189 -0.76 9.10 -13.81
CA ALA A 189 -1.58 8.44 -14.81
C ALA A 189 -2.92 9.18 -14.99
N THR A 190 -3.54 8.98 -16.13
CA THR A 190 -4.90 9.42 -16.40
C THR A 190 -5.91 8.28 -16.22
N GLN A 191 -7.19 8.62 -16.21
CA GLN A 191 -8.24 7.60 -16.15
C GLN A 191 -8.18 6.67 -17.36
N ASP A 192 -7.90 7.21 -18.56
CA ASP A 192 -7.78 6.42 -19.80
C ASP A 192 -6.56 5.49 -19.82
N GLN A 193 -5.56 5.75 -18.97
CA GLN A 193 -4.40 4.89 -18.75
C GLN A 193 -4.63 3.86 -17.63
N THR A 194 -5.84 3.78 -17.08
CA THR A 194 -6.19 2.88 -15.99
C THR A 194 -7.27 1.90 -16.44
N ASP A 195 -6.90 0.65 -16.65
CA ASP A 195 -7.83 -0.45 -16.92
C ASP A 195 -8.59 -0.78 -15.64
N ILE A 196 -9.78 -0.19 -15.49
CA ILE A 196 -10.58 -0.26 -14.25
C ILE A 196 -10.83 -1.69 -13.82
N ASP A 197 -11.22 -2.57 -14.75
CA ASP A 197 -11.58 -3.96 -14.41
C ASP A 197 -10.33 -4.77 -14.03
N SER A 198 -9.26 -4.60 -14.77
CA SER A 198 -7.98 -5.23 -14.45
C SER A 198 -7.36 -4.67 -13.15
N PHE A 199 -7.63 -3.42 -12.81
CA PHE A 199 -7.07 -2.76 -11.63
C PHE A 199 -7.80 -3.15 -10.33
N LYS A 200 -9.06 -3.60 -10.41
CA LYS A 200 -9.84 -4.05 -9.24
C LYS A 200 -9.13 -5.14 -8.43
N VAL A 201 -8.41 -6.04 -9.09
CA VAL A 201 -7.69 -7.14 -8.42
C VAL A 201 -6.52 -6.67 -7.53
N LEU A 202 -6.16 -5.39 -7.60
CA LEU A 202 -5.14 -4.78 -6.73
C LEU A 202 -5.71 -4.25 -5.41
N GLU A 203 -7.05 -4.24 -5.25
CA GLU A 203 -7.67 -3.80 -4.00
C GLU A 203 -7.19 -4.68 -2.83
N PRO A 204 -6.53 -4.09 -1.83
CA PRO A 204 -6.24 -4.83 -0.62
C PRO A 204 -7.54 -5.13 0.12
N LEU A 205 -7.76 -6.39 0.46
CA LEU A 205 -8.95 -6.83 1.19
C LEU A 205 -8.74 -6.76 2.70
N SER A 206 -7.50 -6.56 3.12
CA SER A 206 -7.10 -6.33 4.49
C SER A 206 -5.85 -5.46 4.53
N ASP A 207 -5.74 -4.68 5.59
CA ASP A 207 -4.54 -3.93 5.95
C ASP A 207 -4.34 -3.98 7.47
N ALA A 208 -3.65 -5.00 7.93
CA ALA A 208 -3.37 -5.17 9.34
C ALA A 208 -2.48 -4.05 9.93
N PHE A 209 -1.66 -3.39 9.09
CA PHE A 209 -0.86 -2.23 9.53
C PHE A 209 -1.73 -1.03 9.92
N ARG A 210 -2.97 -0.97 9.40
CA ARG A 210 -3.96 0.05 9.75
C ARG A 210 -5.20 -0.52 10.47
N ASN A 211 -5.16 -1.77 10.94
CA ASN A 211 -6.28 -2.47 11.60
C ASN A 211 -7.58 -2.45 10.78
N TRP A 212 -7.49 -2.71 9.48
CA TRP A 212 -8.65 -2.78 8.61
C TRP A 212 -8.72 -4.13 7.90
N GLN A 213 -9.92 -4.67 7.79
CA GLN A 213 -10.25 -5.85 6.99
C GLN A 213 -11.66 -5.69 6.45
N LYS A 214 -11.86 -6.08 5.20
CA LYS A 214 -13.18 -6.08 4.57
C LYS A 214 -14.08 -7.06 5.31
N GLU A 215 -15.30 -6.65 5.63
CA GLU A 215 -16.20 -7.36 6.56
C GLU A 215 -16.56 -8.78 6.09
N GLU A 216 -16.68 -8.98 4.79
CA GLU A 216 -16.99 -10.29 4.18
C GLU A 216 -15.88 -11.33 4.29
N TYR A 217 -14.66 -10.94 4.71
CA TYR A 217 -13.53 -11.86 4.77
C TYR A 217 -13.45 -12.60 6.11
N ALA A 218 -13.50 -13.93 6.03
CA ALA A 218 -13.41 -14.82 7.21
C ALA A 218 -11.98 -15.23 7.57
N VAL A 219 -10.99 -14.97 6.69
CA VAL A 219 -9.58 -15.29 6.94
C VAL A 219 -9.02 -14.42 8.05
N HIS A 220 -8.17 -14.98 8.89
CA HIS A 220 -7.61 -14.23 10.01
C HIS A 220 -6.71 -13.07 9.53
N PRO A 221 -6.79 -11.88 10.17
CA PRO A 221 -6.05 -10.70 9.73
C PRO A 221 -4.53 -10.86 9.73
N GLU A 222 -3.98 -11.70 10.63
CA GLU A 222 -2.55 -12.02 10.64
C GLU A 222 -2.10 -12.83 9.43
N GLU A 223 -2.94 -13.72 8.91
CA GLU A 223 -2.65 -14.50 7.69
C GLU A 223 -2.69 -13.60 6.46
N MET A 224 -3.70 -12.73 6.35
CA MET A 224 -3.78 -11.73 5.28
C MET A 224 -2.64 -10.72 5.33
N MET A 225 -2.12 -10.42 6.54
CA MET A 225 -0.93 -9.59 6.69
C MET A 225 0.32 -10.26 6.10
N LEU A 226 0.50 -11.58 6.31
CA LEU A 226 1.62 -12.32 5.71
C LEU A 226 1.58 -12.31 4.19
N ASP A 227 0.39 -12.51 3.60
CA ASP A 227 0.19 -12.40 2.16
C ASP A 227 0.58 -11.01 1.66
N ARG A 228 0.06 -9.96 2.29
CA ARG A 228 0.40 -8.58 1.92
C ARG A 228 1.88 -8.27 2.08
N ALA A 229 2.50 -8.72 3.16
CA ALA A 229 3.92 -8.54 3.40
C ALA A 229 4.76 -9.25 2.33
N SER A 230 4.38 -10.47 1.93
CA SER A 230 5.02 -11.19 0.84
C SER A 230 4.92 -10.44 -0.50
N LEU A 231 3.73 -9.95 -0.85
CA LEU A 231 3.51 -9.14 -2.06
C LEU A 231 4.35 -7.85 -2.07
N MET A 232 4.51 -7.21 -0.92
CA MET A 232 5.33 -6.00 -0.75
C MET A 232 6.83 -6.30 -0.54
N ASN A 233 7.23 -7.57 -0.53
CA ASN A 233 8.61 -8.00 -0.27
C ASN A 233 9.15 -7.57 1.10
N LEU A 234 8.34 -7.73 2.15
CA LEU A 234 8.72 -7.38 3.52
C LEU A 234 9.23 -8.60 4.29
N SER A 235 10.33 -8.43 5.01
CA SER A 235 10.85 -9.40 5.98
C SER A 235 10.09 -9.35 7.31
N ALA A 236 10.30 -10.33 8.17
CA ALA A 236 9.73 -10.36 9.52
C ALA A 236 10.14 -9.13 10.35
N LYS A 237 11.41 -8.69 10.24
CA LYS A 237 11.91 -7.46 10.87
C LYS A 237 11.13 -6.24 10.36
N GLU A 238 11.01 -6.10 9.04
CA GLU A 238 10.32 -4.96 8.41
C GLU A 238 8.83 -4.92 8.77
N MET A 239 8.15 -6.08 8.83
CA MET A 239 6.76 -6.15 9.32
C MET A 239 6.65 -5.66 10.77
N THR A 240 7.56 -6.08 11.63
CA THR A 240 7.57 -5.68 13.05
C THR A 240 7.77 -4.19 13.21
N VAL A 241 8.72 -3.61 12.49
CA VAL A 241 8.98 -2.17 12.50
C VAL A 241 7.77 -1.39 12.02
N LEU A 242 7.15 -1.81 10.92
CA LEU A 242 5.99 -1.15 10.33
C LEU A 242 4.79 -1.18 11.27
N ILE A 243 4.46 -2.34 11.84
CA ILE A 243 3.30 -2.43 12.74
C ILE A 243 3.46 -1.48 13.93
N GLY A 244 4.63 -1.50 14.59
CA GLY A 244 4.90 -0.63 15.73
C GLY A 244 4.81 0.86 15.38
N GLY A 245 5.41 1.26 14.25
CA GLY A 245 5.37 2.64 13.79
C GLY A 245 3.98 3.10 13.38
N MET A 246 3.26 2.33 12.59
CA MET A 246 1.90 2.68 12.16
C MET A 246 0.94 2.81 13.35
N ARG A 247 1.11 2.01 14.41
CA ARG A 247 0.33 2.12 15.64
C ARG A 247 0.61 3.41 16.39
N VAL A 248 1.87 3.73 16.68
CA VAL A 248 2.20 4.96 17.45
C VAL A 248 1.95 6.23 16.62
N LEU A 249 1.99 6.15 15.29
CA LEU A 249 1.64 7.24 14.38
C LEU A 249 0.13 7.51 14.27
N ASP A 250 -0.70 6.69 14.93
CA ASP A 250 -2.15 6.86 14.99
C ASP A 250 -2.82 6.80 13.60
N THR A 251 -2.40 5.83 12.77
CA THR A 251 -2.85 5.69 11.39
C THR A 251 -3.94 4.65 11.17
N ASN A 252 -4.50 4.08 12.26
CA ASN A 252 -5.54 3.07 12.17
C ASN A 252 -6.75 3.56 11.36
N TYR A 253 -7.34 2.65 10.60
CA TYR A 253 -8.59 2.87 9.88
C TYR A 253 -9.71 3.32 10.84
N GLY A 254 -10.50 4.30 10.39
CA GLY A 254 -11.59 4.84 11.19
C GLY A 254 -11.15 5.51 12.49
N GLY A 255 -9.86 5.76 12.69
CA GLY A 255 -9.32 6.37 13.92
C GLY A 255 -9.40 5.48 15.16
N THR A 256 -9.57 4.16 14.99
CA THR A 256 -9.61 3.19 16.11
C THR A 256 -8.31 3.19 16.89
N LYS A 257 -8.38 2.86 18.20
CA LYS A 257 -7.20 2.88 19.10
C LYS A 257 -6.66 1.49 19.44
N HIS A 258 -7.12 0.47 18.74
CA HIS A 258 -6.63 -0.89 18.96
C HIS A 258 -5.16 -1.02 18.56
N GLY A 259 -4.31 -1.46 19.46
CA GLY A 259 -2.87 -1.57 19.27
C GLY A 259 -2.09 -0.25 19.41
N VAL A 260 -2.76 0.88 19.66
CA VAL A 260 -2.10 2.17 19.89
C VAL A 260 -1.57 2.20 21.34
N PHE A 261 -0.47 1.48 21.58
CA PHE A 261 0.12 1.29 22.90
C PHE A 261 1.01 2.47 23.33
N THR A 262 0.50 3.68 23.25
CA THR A 262 1.21 4.88 23.66
C THR A 262 0.25 5.91 24.26
N ASN A 263 0.78 6.74 25.16
CA ASN A 263 0.06 7.91 25.69
C ASN A 263 0.30 9.17 24.82
N LYS A 264 1.11 9.06 23.76
CA LYS A 264 1.51 10.17 22.87
C LYS A 264 1.22 9.81 21.40
N PRO A 265 -0.05 9.57 21.00
CA PRO A 265 -0.36 9.22 19.61
C PRO A 265 0.15 10.30 18.63
N GLY A 266 0.69 9.86 17.48
CA GLY A 266 1.27 10.75 16.47
C GLY A 266 2.71 11.20 16.78
N VAL A 267 3.36 10.60 17.79
CA VAL A 267 4.78 10.77 18.12
C VAL A 267 5.51 9.46 17.83
N MET A 268 6.65 9.52 17.14
CA MET A 268 7.41 8.34 16.73
C MET A 268 8.26 7.79 17.87
N THR A 269 7.60 7.15 18.86
CA THR A 269 8.22 6.49 20.01
C THR A 269 8.25 4.97 19.80
N ASN A 270 9.08 4.26 20.58
CA ASN A 270 9.06 2.80 20.64
C ASN A 270 8.03 2.24 21.65
N ASP A 271 7.11 3.07 22.15
CA ASP A 271 6.11 2.72 23.15
C ASP A 271 5.29 1.48 22.81
N PHE A 272 5.00 1.25 21.52
CA PHE A 272 4.28 0.04 21.09
C PHE A 272 5.01 -1.22 21.59
N PHE A 273 6.30 -1.31 21.38
CA PHE A 273 7.10 -2.47 21.74
C PHE A 273 7.28 -2.57 23.24
N VAL A 274 7.56 -1.45 23.91
CA VAL A 274 7.68 -1.38 25.38
C VAL A 274 6.42 -1.92 26.05
N ASN A 275 5.24 -1.46 25.63
CA ASN A 275 3.98 -1.89 26.22
C ASN A 275 3.53 -3.28 25.77
N LEU A 276 3.90 -3.71 24.54
CA LEU A 276 3.60 -5.05 24.03
C LEU A 276 4.33 -6.15 24.81
N THR A 277 5.58 -5.88 25.20
CA THR A 277 6.45 -6.86 25.86
C THR A 277 6.40 -6.80 27.38
N ASP A 278 5.77 -5.78 27.95
CA ASP A 278 5.71 -5.55 29.40
C ASP A 278 4.84 -6.57 30.11
N MET A 279 5.47 -7.39 30.95
CA MET A 279 4.82 -8.47 31.73
C MET A 279 3.86 -7.97 32.81
N LYS A 280 3.79 -6.64 33.06
CA LYS A 280 2.75 -6.08 33.98
C LYS A 280 1.35 -6.17 33.40
N PHE A 281 1.20 -6.41 32.10
CA PHE A 281 -0.08 -6.51 31.43
C PHE A 281 -0.58 -7.96 31.26
N VAL A 282 -1.89 -8.12 31.25
CA VAL A 282 -2.60 -9.35 30.90
C VAL A 282 -3.53 -9.06 29.73
N TRP A 283 -3.52 -9.94 28.74
CA TRP A 283 -4.42 -9.89 27.62
C TRP A 283 -5.68 -10.69 27.91
N LYS A 284 -6.84 -10.06 27.83
CA LYS A 284 -8.14 -10.68 28.04
C LYS A 284 -8.95 -10.60 26.76
N PRO A 285 -9.47 -11.72 26.20
CA PRO A 285 -10.30 -11.67 25.02
C PRO A 285 -11.60 -10.89 25.26
N LEU A 286 -11.93 -9.98 24.35
CA LEU A 286 -13.21 -9.25 24.30
C LEU A 286 -14.12 -9.83 23.20
N GLY A 287 -13.56 -10.57 22.24
CA GLY A 287 -14.27 -11.14 21.12
C GLY A 287 -13.31 -11.86 20.17
N LYS A 288 -13.77 -12.19 18.98
CA LYS A 288 -13.03 -13.02 18.02
C LYS A 288 -11.65 -12.46 17.66
N ASN A 289 -11.51 -11.16 17.51
CA ASN A 289 -10.28 -10.50 17.04
C ASN A 289 -9.82 -9.36 17.95
N LEU A 290 -10.39 -9.23 19.15
CA LEU A 290 -10.18 -8.08 20.02
C LEU A 290 -9.84 -8.51 21.45
N TYR A 291 -8.93 -7.78 22.09
CA TYR A 291 -8.45 -8.02 23.45
C TYR A 291 -8.42 -6.72 24.26
N GLU A 292 -8.69 -6.85 25.57
CA GLU A 292 -8.32 -5.85 26.58
C GLU A 292 -6.90 -6.11 27.09
N ILE A 293 -6.15 -5.04 27.26
CA ILE A 293 -4.84 -5.04 27.92
C ILE A 293 -5.00 -4.47 29.32
N VAL A 294 -4.96 -5.33 30.32
CA VAL A 294 -5.29 -5.01 31.73
C VAL A 294 -4.02 -5.05 32.58
N ASP A 295 -3.82 -4.02 33.36
CA ASP A 295 -2.73 -3.99 34.35
C ASP A 295 -2.96 -5.05 35.45
N ARG A 296 -1.95 -5.90 35.73
CA ARG A 296 -2.06 -7.02 36.68
C ARG A 296 -2.34 -6.58 38.09
N LYS A 297 -1.78 -5.45 38.53
CA LYS A 297 -1.91 -4.94 39.89
C LYS A 297 -3.21 -4.15 40.08
N SER A 298 -3.41 -3.13 39.26
CA SER A 298 -4.57 -2.24 39.40
C SER A 298 -5.87 -2.82 38.84
N LYS A 299 -5.80 -3.87 38.02
CA LYS A 299 -6.94 -4.48 37.33
C LYS A 299 -7.65 -3.52 36.35
N LYS A 300 -7.06 -2.37 36.07
CA LYS A 300 -7.63 -1.37 35.15
C LYS A 300 -7.25 -1.70 33.72
N ASN A 301 -8.21 -1.52 32.80
CA ASN A 301 -7.94 -1.58 31.36
C ASN A 301 -7.04 -0.39 30.98
N LYS A 302 -5.97 -0.67 30.26
CA LYS A 302 -4.99 0.33 29.80
C LYS A 302 -5.10 0.59 28.31
N PHE A 303 -5.25 -0.48 27.51
CA PHE A 303 -5.32 -0.44 26.06
C PHE A 303 -6.29 -1.51 25.55
N THR A 304 -6.59 -1.44 24.26
CA THR A 304 -7.21 -2.53 23.51
C THR A 304 -6.28 -2.95 22.37
N ALA A 305 -6.36 -4.19 21.92
CA ALA A 305 -5.48 -4.77 20.92
C ALA A 305 -6.24 -5.71 20.00
N THR A 306 -5.67 -5.97 18.82
CA THR A 306 -6.17 -6.98 17.89
C THR A 306 -5.34 -8.26 17.93
N ARG A 307 -5.80 -9.31 17.25
CA ARG A 307 -5.02 -10.54 17.04
C ARG A 307 -3.67 -10.27 16.37
N VAL A 308 -3.64 -9.31 15.44
CA VAL A 308 -2.38 -8.88 14.79
C VAL A 308 -1.37 -8.42 15.83
N ASP A 309 -1.79 -7.56 16.75
CA ASP A 309 -0.89 -7.06 17.81
C ASP A 309 -0.41 -8.20 18.73
N LEU A 310 -1.32 -9.14 19.05
CA LEU A 310 -0.99 -10.32 19.86
C LEU A 310 0.10 -11.18 19.23
N VAL A 311 0.05 -11.40 17.92
CA VAL A 311 1.04 -12.23 17.19
C VAL A 311 2.44 -11.65 17.33
N PHE A 312 2.62 -10.33 17.31
CA PHE A 312 3.93 -9.70 17.52
C PHE A 312 4.45 -9.85 18.95
N GLY A 313 3.58 -10.12 19.92
CA GLY A 313 3.95 -10.41 21.30
C GLY A 313 4.09 -11.90 21.64
N SER A 314 3.60 -12.80 20.77
CA SER A 314 3.51 -14.25 21.05
C SER A 314 4.28 -15.15 20.10
N ASN A 315 4.45 -14.76 18.83
CA ASN A 315 5.30 -15.51 17.90
C ASN A 315 6.77 -15.29 18.25
N SER A 316 7.55 -16.36 18.42
CA SER A 316 8.94 -16.30 18.90
C SER A 316 9.85 -15.40 18.08
N ILE A 317 9.73 -15.42 16.75
CA ILE A 317 10.56 -14.61 15.85
C ILE A 317 10.14 -13.13 15.92
N LEU A 318 8.85 -12.85 15.78
CA LEU A 318 8.35 -11.47 15.81
C LEU A 318 8.55 -10.81 17.19
N ARG A 319 8.36 -11.60 18.26
CA ARG A 319 8.61 -11.13 19.60
C ARG A 319 10.08 -10.79 19.85
N SER A 320 11.02 -11.56 19.32
CA SER A 320 12.43 -11.25 19.49
C SER A 320 12.81 -9.89 18.89
N TYR A 321 12.24 -9.53 17.73
CA TYR A 321 12.40 -8.19 17.16
C TYR A 321 11.71 -7.12 18.03
N ALA A 322 10.50 -7.41 18.54
CA ALA A 322 9.79 -6.50 19.40
C ALA A 322 10.58 -6.20 20.70
N GLU A 323 11.20 -7.20 21.31
CA GLU A 323 12.05 -7.06 22.49
C GLU A 323 13.31 -6.22 22.24
N VAL A 324 13.92 -6.34 21.05
CA VAL A 324 15.03 -5.46 20.68
C VAL A 324 14.59 -4.01 20.60
N TYR A 325 13.45 -3.72 19.98
CA TYR A 325 12.95 -2.35 19.86
C TYR A 325 12.35 -1.80 21.17
N ALA A 326 12.01 -2.66 22.13
CA ALA A 326 11.53 -2.27 23.44
C ALA A 326 12.62 -1.75 24.37
N GLN A 327 13.91 -1.97 24.05
CA GLN A 327 15.02 -1.52 24.88
C GLN A 327 15.12 0.02 24.91
N ASP A 328 15.51 0.56 26.05
CA ASP A 328 15.51 2.01 26.30
C ASP A 328 16.42 2.79 25.35
N ASP A 329 17.52 2.21 24.89
CA ASP A 329 18.51 2.82 23.99
C ASP A 329 18.23 2.55 22.51
N ASN A 330 17.17 1.80 22.17
CA ASN A 330 16.88 1.39 20.79
C ASN A 330 15.79 2.23 20.10
N GLN A 331 15.33 3.32 20.70
CA GLN A 331 14.33 4.18 20.05
C GLN A 331 14.84 4.78 18.75
N GLU A 332 16.09 5.28 18.73
CA GLU A 332 16.68 5.84 17.50
C GLU A 332 16.86 4.78 16.42
N LYS A 333 17.29 3.56 16.82
CA LYS A 333 17.40 2.42 15.93
C LYS A 333 16.04 2.08 15.29
N PHE A 334 14.99 2.00 16.10
CA PHE A 334 13.63 1.76 15.63
C PHE A 334 13.21 2.81 14.56
N ILE A 335 13.45 4.10 14.85
CA ILE A 335 13.10 5.19 13.93
C ILE A 335 13.87 5.05 12.61
N LYS A 336 15.17 4.75 12.64
CA LYS A 336 16.00 4.56 11.44
C LYS A 336 15.51 3.37 10.62
N ASP A 337 15.26 2.24 11.27
CA ASP A 337 14.76 1.03 10.60
C ASP A 337 13.34 1.28 9.99
N PHE A 338 12.49 2.06 10.66
CA PHE A 338 11.19 2.46 10.10
C PHE A 338 11.33 3.36 8.86
N VAL A 339 12.22 4.35 8.90
CA VAL A 339 12.48 5.25 7.76
C VAL A 339 13.03 4.46 6.58
N GLU A 340 13.88 3.48 6.82
CA GLU A 340 14.42 2.59 5.77
C GLU A 340 13.32 1.80 5.09
N VAL A 341 12.48 1.09 5.84
CA VAL A 341 11.40 0.28 5.26
C VAL A 341 10.31 1.15 4.63
N TRP A 342 9.98 2.30 5.22
CA TRP A 342 9.09 3.28 4.62
C TRP A 342 9.59 3.74 3.25
N THR A 343 10.87 4.10 3.17
CA THR A 343 11.51 4.51 1.91
C THR A 343 11.52 3.41 0.87
N LYS A 344 11.79 2.15 1.28
CA LYS A 344 11.67 0.96 0.42
C LYS A 344 10.28 0.85 -0.18
N ILE A 345 9.22 0.95 0.63
CA ILE A 345 7.83 0.82 0.18
C ILE A 345 7.44 1.96 -0.77
N MET A 346 7.81 3.21 -0.42
CA MET A 346 7.50 4.37 -1.26
C MET A 346 8.20 4.33 -2.63
N ASN A 347 9.27 3.54 -2.79
CA ASN A 347 10.02 3.38 -4.03
C ASN A 347 9.85 1.99 -4.68
N ALA A 348 9.01 1.12 -4.17
CA ALA A 348 8.91 -0.27 -4.60
C ALA A 348 8.56 -0.45 -6.09
N ASP A 349 7.85 0.51 -6.67
CA ASP A 349 7.38 0.52 -8.06
C ASP A 349 8.28 1.31 -9.03
N ARG A 350 9.54 1.58 -8.66
CA ARG A 350 10.46 2.45 -9.44
C ARG A 350 11.63 1.70 -10.07
#